data_5c729fd29b68fc0b402f6902413ca148
#
_entry.id   5c729fd29b68fc0b402f6902413ca148
#
_cell.length_a   1.000
_cell.length_b   1.000
_cell.length_c   1.000
_cell.angle_alpha   90.00
_cell.angle_beta   90.00
_cell.angle_gamma   90.00
#
_symmetry.space_group_name_H-M   'P 1'
#
loop_
_entity.id
_entity.type
_entity.pdbx_description
1 polymer ?
#
loop_
_entity_poly.entity_id
_entity_poly.type
_entity_poly.pdbx_seq_one_letter_code
_entity_poly.pdbx_strand_id
1 'polypeptide(L)'
;YYPDGRVRAFGYQQNHIFSDCYQNGSMTCIDCHNPHSNSYQDINRNVLKGRFDNEQCVSCHVAKKENPSLHTFHESESEGSRCTSCHMSFQQHKAVGDQLMFARADHTISIPRPQLDQKLGIKNACQQCHDNMTIESLNDYVTQWYGKLKPQHPLESALFSFQKGDATNESFLNLLGSNNDPAPQAFAGISAAFMFEGADFISEKAVNRLKDLANNKDVDIRALSLAFLDAVKGDEPEIEKFIYHI
;
A
#
# COMPACT_ATOMS: atom_id res chain seq x y z
N TYR A 1 2.04 -7.67 7.03
CA TYR A 1 1.25 -6.52 6.59
C TYR A 1 -0.19 -6.64 7.09
N TYR A 2 -0.87 -5.51 7.15
CA TYR A 2 -2.32 -5.46 7.20
C TYR A 2 -2.90 -5.70 5.79
N PRO A 3 -4.21 -6.01 5.66
CA PRO A 3 -4.82 -6.29 4.36
C PRO A 3 -4.70 -5.16 3.34
N ASP A 4 -4.60 -3.94 3.79
CA ASP A 4 -4.42 -2.73 2.96
C ASP A 4 -2.95 -2.38 2.68
N GLY A 5 -2.02 -3.29 2.96
CA GLY A 5 -0.59 -3.12 2.72
C GLY A 5 0.16 -2.38 3.82
N ARG A 6 -0.51 -1.82 4.83
CA ARG A 6 0.16 -1.17 5.95
C ARG A 6 1.02 -2.16 6.74
N VAL A 7 2.15 -1.70 7.27
CA VAL A 7 3.09 -2.58 7.98
C VAL A 7 2.54 -2.95 9.35
N ARG A 8 2.37 -4.26 9.59
CA ARG A 8 1.88 -4.81 10.85
C ARG A 8 2.99 -5.03 11.88
N ALA A 9 4.18 -5.34 11.41
CA ALA A 9 5.35 -5.63 12.23
C ALA A 9 6.50 -4.69 11.90
N PHE A 10 7.51 -4.63 12.77
CA PHE A 10 8.71 -3.83 12.52
C PHE A 10 9.41 -4.36 11.27
N GLY A 11 9.58 -3.53 10.26
CA GLY A 11 10.18 -3.89 8.99
C GLY A 11 10.52 -2.65 8.16
N TYR A 12 11.05 -2.90 6.98
CA TYR A 12 11.39 -1.84 6.03
C TYR A 12 10.14 -1.13 5.51
N GLN A 13 10.32 0.10 5.04
CA GLN A 13 9.24 0.95 4.49
C GLN A 13 8.85 0.55 3.05
N GLN A 14 8.94 -0.75 2.73
CA GLN A 14 8.59 -1.28 1.41
C GLN A 14 7.08 -1.27 1.14
N ASN A 15 6.27 -0.96 2.14
CA ASN A 15 4.83 -0.87 1.98
C ASN A 15 4.38 0.25 1.02
N HIS A 16 5.28 1.14 0.59
CA HIS A 16 4.99 2.12 -0.47
C HIS A 16 4.54 1.46 -1.78
N ILE A 17 4.94 0.21 -2.05
CA ILE A 17 4.48 -0.53 -3.24
C ILE A 17 2.96 -0.73 -3.29
N PHE A 18 2.28 -0.64 -2.14
CA PHE A 18 0.83 -0.69 -2.05
C PHE A 18 0.17 0.69 -2.19
N SER A 19 0.95 1.76 -2.29
CA SER A 19 0.40 3.11 -2.49
C SER A 19 -0.09 3.32 -3.91
N ASP A 20 -1.16 4.09 -4.05
CA ASP A 20 -1.61 4.54 -5.38
C ASP A 20 -0.53 5.35 -6.11
N CYS A 21 0.33 6.06 -5.39
CA CYS A 21 1.42 6.84 -5.94
C CYS A 21 2.47 5.94 -6.63
N TYR A 22 2.78 4.78 -6.06
CA TYR A 22 3.66 3.79 -6.69
C TYR A 22 2.94 3.06 -7.82
N GLN A 23 1.74 2.54 -7.55
CA GLN A 23 1.02 1.69 -8.50
C GLN A 23 0.58 2.42 -9.77
N ASN A 24 0.30 3.71 -9.69
CA ASN A 24 -0.17 4.51 -10.83
C ASN A 24 0.84 5.58 -11.28
N GLY A 25 1.88 5.88 -10.52
CA GLY A 25 2.83 6.96 -10.80
C GLY A 25 4.30 6.56 -10.70
N SER A 26 4.60 5.30 -10.37
CA SER A 26 5.97 4.80 -10.20
C SER A 26 6.81 5.59 -9.19
N MET A 27 6.16 6.17 -8.17
CA MET A 27 6.84 6.93 -7.11
C MET A 27 7.82 6.04 -6.33
N THR A 28 9.01 6.54 -6.10
CA THR A 28 10.05 5.86 -5.35
C THR A 28 10.51 6.66 -4.13
N CYS A 29 11.35 6.08 -3.29
CA CYS A 29 11.86 6.74 -2.08
C CYS A 29 12.54 8.08 -2.39
N ILE A 30 13.25 8.16 -3.51
CA ILE A 30 14.02 9.36 -3.87
C ILE A 30 13.16 10.51 -4.41
N ASP A 31 11.87 10.32 -4.62
CA ASP A 31 10.97 11.42 -5.01
C ASP A 31 10.62 12.33 -3.83
N CYS A 32 10.77 11.82 -2.60
CA CYS A 32 10.56 12.56 -1.36
C CYS A 32 11.82 12.67 -0.48
N HIS A 33 12.76 11.75 -0.61
CA HIS A 33 13.97 11.68 0.23
C HIS A 33 15.24 11.90 -0.58
N ASN A 34 16.12 12.76 -0.09
CA ASN A 34 17.47 12.85 -0.63
C ASN A 34 18.38 11.87 0.12
N PRO A 35 18.88 10.80 -0.54
CA PRO A 35 19.66 9.76 0.12
C PRO A 35 21.03 10.22 0.59
N HIS A 36 21.55 11.33 0.03
CA HIS A 36 22.89 11.84 0.34
C HIS A 36 22.90 12.84 1.51
N SER A 37 21.82 13.60 1.69
CA SER A 37 21.76 14.65 2.72
C SER A 37 20.79 14.34 3.85
N ASN A 38 20.06 13.22 3.77
CA ASN A 38 18.99 12.86 4.70
C ASN A 38 17.91 13.96 4.84
N SER A 39 17.76 14.79 3.80
CA SER A 39 16.75 15.83 3.73
C SER A 39 15.51 15.35 2.94
N TYR A 40 14.42 16.10 3.08
CA TYR A 40 13.22 15.93 2.28
C TYR A 40 13.30 16.83 1.05
N GLN A 41 12.70 16.39 -0.05
CA GLN A 41 12.67 17.10 -1.32
C GLN A 41 11.33 16.95 -2.02
N ASP A 42 11.04 17.88 -2.94
CA ASP A 42 9.93 17.77 -3.88
C ASP A 42 10.31 16.97 -5.13
N ILE A 43 9.37 16.75 -6.04
CA ILE A 43 9.61 16.02 -7.30
C ILE A 43 10.66 16.73 -8.20
N ASN A 44 10.89 18.01 -8.02
CA ASN A 44 11.89 18.80 -8.75
C ASN A 44 13.25 18.83 -8.04
N ARG A 45 13.42 18.07 -6.96
CA ARG A 45 14.63 17.98 -6.13
C ARG A 45 14.92 19.25 -5.32
N ASN A 46 13.96 20.14 -5.14
CA ASN A 46 14.12 21.27 -4.22
C ASN A 46 14.08 20.76 -2.78
N VAL A 47 15.03 21.19 -1.98
CA VAL A 47 15.11 20.84 -0.55
C VAL A 47 13.95 21.50 0.18
N LEU A 48 13.24 20.72 0.99
CA LEU A 48 12.08 21.14 1.77
C LEU A 48 12.46 21.46 3.22
N LYS A 49 11.58 22.20 3.90
CA LYS A 49 11.76 22.57 5.32
C LYS A 49 11.82 21.37 6.26
N GLY A 50 11.21 20.24 5.86
CA GLY A 50 11.22 19.00 6.62
C GLY A 50 10.11 18.03 6.22
N ARG A 51 9.98 16.96 7.01
CA ARG A 51 9.05 15.85 6.74
C ARG A 51 7.56 16.21 6.71
N PHE A 52 7.18 17.37 7.20
CA PHE A 52 5.78 17.83 7.23
C PHE A 52 5.50 18.91 6.19
N ASP A 53 6.43 19.19 5.31
CA ASP A 53 6.23 20.15 4.23
C ASP A 53 5.33 19.56 3.16
N ASN A 54 4.19 20.20 2.92
CA ASN A 54 3.20 19.74 1.96
C ASN A 54 3.71 19.75 0.51
N GLU A 55 4.80 20.48 0.21
CA GLU A 55 5.39 20.47 -1.14
C GLU A 55 5.84 19.06 -1.57
N GLN A 56 6.11 18.13 -0.65
CA GLN A 56 6.32 16.71 -0.97
C GLN A 56 5.16 16.12 -1.78
N CYS A 57 3.95 16.58 -1.52
CA CYS A 57 2.71 16.04 -2.08
C CYS A 57 2.15 16.92 -3.18
N VAL A 58 2.06 18.25 -2.93
CA VAL A 58 1.39 19.19 -3.83
C VAL A 58 2.20 19.51 -5.09
N SER A 59 3.47 19.13 -5.13
CA SER A 59 4.25 19.18 -6.37
C SER A 59 3.72 18.23 -7.45
N CYS A 60 3.06 17.13 -7.06
CA CYS A 60 2.32 16.24 -7.95
C CYS A 60 0.81 16.48 -7.86
N HIS A 61 0.27 16.69 -6.66
CA HIS A 61 -1.15 16.96 -6.41
C HIS A 61 -1.47 18.46 -6.49
N VAL A 62 -1.10 19.11 -7.62
CA VAL A 62 -1.16 20.56 -7.82
C VAL A 62 -2.53 21.19 -7.53
N ALA A 63 -3.62 20.46 -7.78
CA ALA A 63 -4.98 20.92 -7.49
C ALA A 63 -5.26 21.14 -5.98
N LYS A 64 -4.37 20.65 -5.10
CA LYS A 64 -4.48 20.81 -3.64
C LYS A 64 -3.56 21.91 -3.10
N LYS A 65 -2.71 22.50 -3.96
CA LYS A 65 -1.66 23.43 -3.55
C LYS A 65 -2.20 24.78 -3.09
N GLU A 66 -3.15 25.37 -3.85
CA GLU A 66 -3.61 26.73 -3.61
C GLU A 66 -4.42 26.88 -2.32
N ASN A 67 -5.25 25.87 -2.00
CA ASN A 67 -6.07 25.89 -0.80
C ASN A 67 -6.21 24.49 -0.18
N PRO A 68 -5.22 24.04 0.58
CA PRO A 68 -5.26 22.74 1.26
C PRO A 68 -6.49 22.59 2.18
N SER A 69 -6.95 23.67 2.80
CA SER A 69 -8.10 23.66 3.73
C SER A 69 -9.40 23.20 3.08
N LEU A 70 -9.60 23.42 1.78
CA LEU A 70 -10.75 22.89 1.04
C LEU A 70 -10.74 21.36 0.94
N HIS A 71 -9.59 20.75 1.10
CA HIS A 71 -9.46 19.30 1.11
C HIS A 71 -9.35 18.74 2.52
N THR A 72 -8.61 19.42 3.39
CA THR A 72 -8.34 18.90 4.74
C THR A 72 -9.45 19.21 5.74
N PHE A 73 -10.26 20.21 5.46
CA PHE A 73 -11.29 20.78 6.39
C PHE A 73 -10.70 21.23 7.72
N HIS A 74 -9.42 21.61 7.70
CA HIS A 74 -8.70 22.17 8.84
C HIS A 74 -8.11 23.53 8.47
N GLU A 75 -7.85 24.34 9.49
CA GLU A 75 -7.23 25.66 9.29
C GLU A 75 -5.85 25.52 8.64
N SER A 76 -5.53 26.44 7.73
CA SER A 76 -4.22 26.49 7.09
C SER A 76 -3.12 26.60 8.16
N GLU A 77 -1.97 25.99 7.90
CA GLU A 77 -0.80 25.92 8.80
C GLU A 77 -1.03 25.11 10.09
N SER A 78 -2.23 24.58 10.35
CA SER A 78 -2.47 23.65 11.46
C SER A 78 -1.84 22.28 11.19
N GLU A 79 -1.72 21.44 12.22
CA GLU A 79 -1.27 20.05 12.05
C GLU A 79 -2.25 19.23 11.20
N GLY A 80 -3.55 19.53 11.25
CA GLY A 80 -4.59 18.91 10.44
C GLY A 80 -4.54 19.30 8.96
N SER A 81 -3.84 20.39 8.60
CA SER A 81 -3.64 20.80 7.20
C SER A 81 -2.43 20.11 6.53
N ARG A 82 -1.63 19.35 7.28
CA ARG A 82 -0.48 18.61 6.75
C ARG A 82 -0.96 17.34 6.06
N CYS A 83 -0.61 17.16 4.79
CA CYS A 83 -0.96 15.97 4.01
C CYS A 83 -0.53 14.68 4.72
N THR A 84 0.66 14.68 5.29
CA THR A 84 1.24 13.53 5.99
C THR A 84 0.47 13.15 7.26
N SER A 85 -0.18 14.09 7.95
CA SER A 85 -0.94 13.81 9.17
C SER A 85 -2.11 12.84 8.92
N CYS A 86 -2.70 12.90 7.72
CA CYS A 86 -3.82 12.05 7.34
C CYS A 86 -3.38 10.85 6.48
N HIS A 87 -2.52 11.08 5.48
CA HIS A 87 -2.16 10.08 4.48
C HIS A 87 -0.92 9.26 4.84
N MET A 88 -0.09 9.74 5.76
CA MET A 88 1.10 9.04 6.26
C MET A 88 1.10 9.02 7.79
N SER A 89 -0.04 8.70 8.38
CA SER A 89 -0.21 8.68 9.82
C SER A 89 0.79 7.74 10.51
N PHE A 90 1.18 8.08 11.74
CA PHE A 90 2.11 7.25 12.48
C PHE A 90 1.46 5.95 12.93
N GLN A 91 2.15 4.85 12.68
CA GLN A 91 1.78 3.53 13.16
C GLN A 91 2.84 3.02 14.11
N GLN A 92 2.41 2.63 15.30
CA GLN A 92 3.30 2.03 16.28
C GLN A 92 3.24 0.52 16.22
N HIS A 93 4.40 -0.10 16.24
CA HIS A 93 4.50 -1.52 16.47
C HIS A 93 4.28 -1.82 17.96
N LYS A 94 3.49 -2.86 18.27
CA LYS A 94 3.18 -3.25 19.66
C LYS A 94 4.43 -3.51 20.52
N ALA A 95 5.54 -3.97 19.91
CA ALA A 95 6.78 -4.25 20.61
C ALA A 95 7.54 -2.99 21.07
N VAL A 96 7.28 -1.82 20.48
CA VAL A 96 7.89 -0.54 20.90
C VAL A 96 6.97 0.29 21.78
N GLY A 97 5.75 -0.20 22.03
CA GLY A 97 4.76 0.44 22.89
C GLY A 97 4.27 1.78 22.39
N ASP A 98 3.55 2.50 23.25
CA ASP A 98 2.94 3.79 22.92
C ASP A 98 3.90 4.99 23.09
N GLN A 99 5.13 4.74 23.48
CA GLN A 99 6.10 5.80 23.80
C GLN A 99 6.82 6.38 22.57
N LEU A 100 6.82 5.66 21.46
CA LEU A 100 7.49 6.08 20.22
C LEU A 100 6.47 6.49 19.15
N MET A 101 5.64 7.48 19.47
CA MET A 101 4.54 7.94 18.61
C MET A 101 4.96 8.31 17.19
N PHE A 102 6.18 8.76 17.00
CA PHE A 102 6.71 9.20 15.70
C PHE A 102 7.72 8.23 15.09
N ALA A 103 7.71 6.98 15.55
CA ALA A 103 8.70 6.01 15.11
C ALA A 103 8.61 5.68 13.62
N ARG A 104 7.39 5.67 13.05
CA ARG A 104 7.19 5.28 11.66
C ARG A 104 5.91 5.89 11.07
N ALA A 105 6.07 6.66 10.00
CA ALA A 105 4.97 7.07 9.14
C ALA A 105 4.56 5.93 8.21
N ASP A 106 3.28 5.86 7.89
CA ASP A 106 2.76 4.88 6.94
C ASP A 106 3.07 5.30 5.49
N HIS A 107 3.79 4.47 4.76
CA HIS A 107 4.17 4.71 3.37
C HIS A 107 3.21 4.09 2.34
N THR A 108 2.08 3.51 2.78
CA THR A 108 1.00 3.16 1.84
C THR A 108 0.29 4.42 1.32
N ILE A 109 0.50 5.57 1.97
CA ILE A 109 -0.11 6.86 1.60
C ILE A 109 -1.62 6.69 1.41
N SER A 110 -2.23 6.03 2.37
CA SER A 110 -3.60 5.55 2.28
C SER A 110 -4.64 6.68 2.44
N ILE A 111 -5.81 6.46 1.89
CA ILE A 111 -6.99 7.29 2.19
C ILE A 111 -7.47 6.92 3.60
N PRO A 112 -7.61 7.89 4.53
CA PRO A 112 -8.14 7.61 5.87
C PRO A 112 -9.53 7.00 5.83
N ARG A 113 -9.69 5.84 6.51
CA ARG A 113 -10.94 5.06 6.56
C ARG A 113 -11.20 4.61 7.99
N PRO A 114 -11.82 5.46 8.85
CA PRO A 114 -11.98 5.16 10.27
C PRO A 114 -12.59 3.79 10.58
N GLN A 115 -13.61 3.36 9.83
CA GLN A 115 -14.23 2.05 10.00
C GLN A 115 -13.32 0.89 9.61
N LEU A 116 -12.50 1.03 8.56
CA LEU A 116 -11.54 0.02 8.19
C LEU A 116 -10.44 -0.11 9.24
N ASP A 117 -9.93 1.03 9.71
CA ASP A 117 -8.90 1.07 10.74
C ASP A 117 -9.37 0.38 12.02
N GLN A 118 -10.63 0.61 12.44
CA GLN A 118 -11.23 -0.09 13.55
C GLN A 118 -11.27 -1.61 13.34
N LYS A 119 -11.69 -2.06 12.14
CA LYS A 119 -11.72 -3.50 11.80
C LYS A 119 -10.35 -4.15 11.87
N LEU A 120 -9.31 -3.39 11.54
CA LEU A 120 -7.91 -3.83 11.56
C LEU A 120 -7.26 -3.69 12.94
N GLY A 121 -7.94 -3.06 13.90
CA GLY A 121 -7.39 -2.76 15.22
C GLY A 121 -6.26 -1.74 15.18
N ILE A 122 -6.32 -0.81 14.23
CA ILE A 122 -5.34 0.27 14.03
C ILE A 122 -5.93 1.57 14.55
N LYS A 123 -5.13 2.37 15.24
CA LYS A 123 -5.51 3.76 15.56
C LYS A 123 -5.54 4.58 14.27
N ASN A 124 -6.70 5.09 13.89
CA ASN A 124 -6.83 5.85 12.64
C ASN A 124 -6.16 7.25 12.74
N ALA A 125 -5.91 7.84 11.57
CA ALA A 125 -5.26 9.14 11.46
C ALA A 125 -5.99 10.24 12.26
N CYS A 126 -7.31 10.28 12.20
CA CYS A 126 -8.11 11.28 12.90
C CYS A 126 -7.95 11.20 14.42
N GLN A 127 -7.94 9.98 14.98
CA GLN A 127 -7.80 9.77 16.42
C GLN A 127 -6.40 10.04 16.97
N GLN A 128 -5.45 10.38 16.12
CA GLN A 128 -4.14 10.86 16.61
C GLN A 128 -4.25 12.24 17.26
N CYS A 129 -5.25 13.04 16.85
CA CYS A 129 -5.54 14.35 17.40
C CYS A 129 -6.93 14.43 18.05
N HIS A 130 -7.92 13.69 17.53
CA HIS A 130 -9.32 13.67 17.97
C HIS A 130 -9.60 12.37 18.76
N ASP A 131 -8.86 12.14 19.83
CA ASP A 131 -8.87 10.90 20.61
C ASP A 131 -10.20 10.64 21.35
N ASN A 132 -10.98 11.69 21.57
CA ASN A 132 -12.30 11.63 22.23
C ASN A 132 -13.47 11.44 21.25
N MET A 133 -13.23 11.39 19.94
CA MET A 133 -14.28 11.17 18.94
C MET A 133 -14.51 9.70 18.67
N THR A 134 -15.79 9.31 18.51
CA THR A 134 -16.15 7.95 18.14
C THR A 134 -15.86 7.68 16.66
N ILE A 135 -15.68 6.41 16.32
CA ILE A 135 -15.43 5.99 14.92
C ILE A 135 -16.62 6.35 14.02
N GLU A 136 -17.83 6.22 14.52
CA GLU A 136 -19.07 6.57 13.82
C GLU A 136 -19.05 8.07 13.47
N SER A 137 -18.77 8.93 14.45
CA SER A 137 -18.69 10.37 14.24
C SER A 137 -17.59 10.75 13.23
N LEU A 138 -16.41 10.14 13.32
CA LEU A 138 -15.34 10.36 12.37
C LEU A 138 -15.71 9.91 10.95
N ASN A 139 -16.40 8.78 10.83
CA ASN A 139 -16.86 8.28 9.55
C ASN A 139 -17.94 9.17 8.93
N ASP A 140 -18.80 9.77 9.76
CA ASP A 140 -19.81 10.74 9.31
C ASP A 140 -19.15 11.98 8.74
N TYR A 141 -18.10 12.53 9.39
CA TYR A 141 -17.31 13.62 8.83
C TYR A 141 -16.66 13.26 7.50
N VAL A 142 -16.03 12.08 7.40
CA VAL A 142 -15.44 11.62 6.14
C VAL A 142 -16.49 11.54 5.04
N THR A 143 -17.67 11.03 5.35
CA THR A 143 -18.78 10.93 4.39
C THR A 143 -19.32 12.30 4.01
N GLN A 144 -19.45 13.20 4.96
CA GLN A 144 -19.93 14.58 4.73
C GLN A 144 -18.93 15.36 3.85
N TRP A 145 -17.63 15.22 4.09
CA TRP A 145 -16.59 16.00 3.41
C TRP A 145 -16.24 15.48 2.03
N TYR A 146 -16.18 14.15 1.87
CA TYR A 146 -15.66 13.54 0.66
C TYR A 146 -16.69 12.69 -0.10
N GLY A 147 -17.88 12.49 0.47
CA GLY A 147 -18.90 11.64 -0.12
C GLY A 147 -18.44 10.18 -0.20
N LYS A 148 -18.66 9.56 -1.36
CA LYS A 148 -18.22 8.18 -1.59
C LYS A 148 -16.72 8.14 -1.86
N LEU A 149 -15.98 7.53 -0.96
CA LEU A 149 -14.55 7.33 -1.14
C LEU A 149 -14.24 6.40 -2.33
N LYS A 150 -13.04 6.54 -2.90
CA LYS A 150 -12.52 5.59 -3.87
C LYS A 150 -12.69 4.16 -3.34
N PRO A 151 -13.20 3.20 -4.15
CA PRO A 151 -13.26 1.80 -3.73
C PRO A 151 -11.89 1.28 -3.29
N GLN A 152 -11.89 0.34 -2.36
CA GLN A 152 -10.67 -0.39 -2.06
C GLN A 152 -10.22 -1.18 -3.29
N HIS A 153 -8.91 -1.29 -3.47
CA HIS A 153 -8.35 -2.08 -4.56
C HIS A 153 -8.69 -3.58 -4.36
N PRO A 154 -8.97 -4.35 -5.42
CA PRO A 154 -9.20 -5.80 -5.29
C PRO A 154 -8.10 -6.53 -4.54
N LEU A 155 -6.85 -6.11 -4.71
CA LEU A 155 -5.69 -6.58 -3.95
C LEU A 155 -5.88 -6.43 -2.43
N GLU A 156 -6.41 -5.28 -1.95
CA GLU A 156 -6.65 -5.07 -0.52
C GLU A 156 -7.70 -6.04 0.03
N SER A 157 -8.78 -6.25 -0.72
CA SER A 157 -9.84 -7.20 -0.35
C SER A 157 -9.32 -8.64 -0.30
N ALA A 158 -8.48 -9.02 -1.26
CA ALA A 158 -7.84 -10.33 -1.30
C ALA A 158 -6.88 -10.52 -0.10
N LEU A 159 -6.02 -9.53 0.18
CA LEU A 159 -5.14 -9.54 1.35
C LEU A 159 -5.92 -9.66 2.66
N PHE A 160 -7.08 -9.00 2.74
CA PHE A 160 -7.95 -9.07 3.91
C PHE A 160 -8.48 -10.49 4.16
N SER A 161 -8.92 -11.19 3.10
CA SER A 161 -9.37 -12.57 3.17
C SER A 161 -8.24 -13.50 3.65
N PHE A 162 -7.03 -13.35 3.14
CA PHE A 162 -5.89 -14.14 3.57
C PHE A 162 -5.55 -13.92 5.05
N GLN A 163 -5.53 -12.69 5.51
CA GLN A 163 -5.18 -12.40 6.91
C GLN A 163 -6.27 -12.82 7.91
N LYS A 164 -7.50 -12.93 7.46
CA LYS A 164 -8.61 -13.46 8.27
C LYS A 164 -8.68 -14.98 8.30
N GLY A 165 -7.99 -15.66 7.39
CA GLY A 165 -8.09 -17.11 7.22
C GLY A 165 -9.38 -17.55 6.51
N ASP A 166 -10.06 -16.65 5.79
CA ASP A 166 -11.23 -16.93 4.95
C ASP A 166 -10.92 -16.83 3.45
N ALA A 167 -9.63 -16.91 3.10
CA ALA A 167 -9.17 -16.84 1.72
C ALA A 167 -9.73 -17.99 0.87
N THR A 168 -9.98 -17.67 -0.40
CA THR A 168 -10.48 -18.59 -1.40
C THR A 168 -9.53 -18.63 -2.61
N ASN A 169 -9.72 -19.61 -3.50
CA ASN A 169 -9.00 -19.64 -4.78
C ASN A 169 -9.23 -18.36 -5.60
N GLU A 170 -10.40 -17.73 -5.47
CA GLU A 170 -10.70 -16.47 -6.14
C GLU A 170 -9.91 -15.31 -5.51
N SER A 171 -9.83 -15.25 -4.17
CA SER A 171 -8.99 -14.28 -3.47
C SER A 171 -7.53 -14.41 -3.92
N PHE A 172 -7.03 -15.65 -4.08
CA PHE A 172 -5.67 -15.88 -4.54
C PHE A 172 -5.45 -15.42 -5.99
N LEU A 173 -6.39 -15.70 -6.89
CA LEU A 173 -6.34 -15.20 -8.26
C LEU A 173 -6.38 -13.67 -8.33
N ASN A 174 -7.13 -13.04 -7.43
CA ASN A 174 -7.17 -11.57 -7.31
C ASN A 174 -5.84 -10.97 -6.80
N LEU A 175 -5.07 -11.71 -5.98
CA LEU A 175 -3.69 -11.32 -5.64
C LEU A 175 -2.78 -11.37 -6.86
N LEU A 176 -2.84 -12.45 -7.63
CA LEU A 176 -1.99 -12.61 -8.81
C LEU A 176 -2.29 -11.57 -9.91
N GLY A 177 -3.53 -11.04 -9.96
CA GLY A 177 -3.90 -10.07 -10.98
C GLY A 177 -3.86 -10.63 -12.40
N SER A 178 -3.46 -9.82 -13.38
CA SER A 178 -3.40 -10.18 -14.79
C SER A 178 -2.29 -9.45 -15.55
N ASN A 179 -1.97 -9.90 -16.77
CA ASN A 179 -1.03 -9.21 -17.66
C ASN A 179 -1.51 -7.82 -18.14
N ASN A 180 -2.78 -7.49 -17.90
CA ASN A 180 -3.33 -6.17 -18.24
C ASN A 180 -3.19 -5.16 -17.10
N ASP A 181 -2.80 -5.61 -15.91
CA ASP A 181 -2.61 -4.73 -14.76
C ASP A 181 -1.32 -3.92 -14.94
N PRO A 182 -1.27 -2.69 -14.41
CA PRO A 182 -0.02 -1.93 -14.35
C PRO A 182 1.09 -2.76 -13.67
N ALA A 183 2.32 -2.71 -14.21
CA ALA A 183 3.42 -3.50 -13.69
C ALA A 183 3.65 -3.37 -12.18
N PRO A 184 3.62 -2.15 -11.57
CA PRO A 184 3.75 -2.02 -10.13
C PRO A 184 2.66 -2.75 -9.33
N GLN A 185 1.44 -2.75 -9.84
CA GLN A 185 0.31 -3.45 -9.22
C GLN A 185 0.46 -4.96 -9.30
N ALA A 186 0.80 -5.49 -10.49
CA ALA A 186 1.05 -6.91 -10.69
C ALA A 186 2.20 -7.39 -9.78
N PHE A 187 3.29 -6.63 -9.72
CA PHE A 187 4.41 -6.91 -8.83
C PHE A 187 3.98 -6.97 -7.35
N ALA A 188 3.22 -5.98 -6.88
CA ALA A 188 2.72 -5.95 -5.51
C ALA A 188 1.82 -7.16 -5.20
N GLY A 189 0.95 -7.53 -6.14
CA GLY A 189 0.03 -8.65 -6.00
C GLY A 189 0.76 -10.00 -5.96
N ILE A 190 1.67 -10.26 -6.89
CA ILE A 190 2.46 -11.49 -6.93
C ILE A 190 3.35 -11.60 -5.69
N SER A 191 3.98 -10.51 -5.27
CA SER A 191 4.80 -10.48 -4.04
C SER A 191 3.97 -10.82 -2.80
N ALA A 192 2.75 -10.29 -2.70
CA ALA A 192 1.84 -10.61 -1.62
C ALA A 192 1.42 -12.09 -1.65
N ALA A 193 1.07 -12.61 -2.82
CA ALA A 193 0.72 -14.02 -3.02
C ALA A 193 1.86 -14.95 -2.60
N PHE A 194 3.09 -14.61 -2.98
CA PHE A 194 4.31 -15.35 -2.62
C PHE A 194 4.55 -15.35 -1.09
N MET A 195 4.32 -14.22 -0.42
CA MET A 195 4.47 -14.12 1.04
C MET A 195 3.46 -14.96 1.84
N PHE A 196 2.30 -15.23 1.28
CA PHE A 196 1.28 -16.05 1.95
C PHE A 196 1.49 -17.55 1.73
N GLU A 197 2.58 -17.97 1.07
CA GLU A 197 2.92 -19.37 0.81
C GLU A 197 1.67 -20.20 0.45
N GLY A 198 0.94 -19.72 -0.56
CA GLY A 198 -0.39 -20.24 -0.87
C GLY A 198 -0.40 -21.64 -1.49
N ALA A 199 0.39 -22.60 -0.96
CA ALA A 199 0.41 -23.98 -1.43
C ALA A 199 -0.99 -24.59 -1.51
N ASP A 200 -1.86 -24.26 -0.54
CA ASP A 200 -3.24 -24.75 -0.51
C ASP A 200 -4.16 -24.09 -1.56
N PHE A 201 -3.73 -22.96 -2.15
CA PHE A 201 -4.48 -22.20 -3.15
C PHE A 201 -3.93 -22.32 -4.57
N ILE A 202 -2.92 -23.17 -4.79
CA ILE A 202 -2.32 -23.42 -6.10
C ILE A 202 -3.22 -24.34 -6.92
N SER A 203 -4.33 -23.80 -7.35
CA SER A 203 -5.23 -24.43 -8.31
C SER A 203 -4.61 -24.42 -9.73
N GLU A 204 -5.12 -25.24 -10.62
CA GLU A 204 -4.74 -25.22 -12.03
C GLU A 204 -4.90 -23.82 -12.66
N LYS A 205 -5.96 -23.07 -12.25
CA LYS A 205 -6.16 -21.68 -12.68
C LYS A 205 -5.04 -20.76 -12.20
N ALA A 206 -4.54 -20.94 -10.97
CA ALA A 206 -3.44 -20.16 -10.44
C ALA A 206 -2.13 -20.48 -11.17
N VAL A 207 -1.85 -21.75 -11.44
CA VAL A 207 -0.68 -22.18 -12.25
C VAL A 207 -0.75 -21.54 -13.63
N ASN A 208 -1.89 -21.61 -14.31
CA ASN A 208 -2.05 -21.00 -15.62
C ASN A 208 -1.87 -19.47 -15.57
N ARG A 209 -2.37 -18.80 -14.55
CA ARG A 209 -2.18 -17.37 -14.35
C ARG A 209 -0.69 -17.03 -14.15
N LEU A 210 0.04 -17.79 -13.35
CA LEU A 210 1.48 -17.60 -13.16
C LEU A 210 2.26 -17.85 -14.45
N LYS A 211 1.88 -18.87 -15.26
CA LYS A 211 2.46 -19.10 -16.59
C LYS A 211 2.20 -17.91 -17.53
N ASP A 212 1.00 -17.33 -17.50
CA ASP A 212 0.69 -16.15 -18.28
C ASP A 212 1.54 -14.94 -17.84
N LEU A 213 1.68 -14.72 -16.54
CA LEU A 213 2.50 -13.65 -15.97
C LEU A 213 4.00 -13.87 -16.23
N ALA A 214 4.46 -15.10 -16.30
CA ALA A 214 5.82 -15.45 -16.71
C ALA A 214 6.15 -15.07 -18.17
N ASN A 215 5.13 -14.77 -18.97
CA ASN A 215 5.27 -14.21 -20.33
C ASN A 215 5.04 -12.67 -20.38
N ASN A 216 4.98 -11.99 -19.23
CA ASN A 216 4.78 -10.55 -19.19
C ASN A 216 5.93 -9.80 -19.88
N LYS A 217 5.63 -8.62 -20.45
CA LYS A 217 6.66 -7.74 -21.03
C LYS A 217 7.66 -7.19 -20.01
N ASP A 218 7.22 -7.06 -18.75
CA ASP A 218 8.04 -6.59 -17.64
C ASP A 218 8.91 -7.71 -17.09
N VAL A 219 10.22 -7.48 -16.99
CA VAL A 219 11.20 -8.52 -16.60
C VAL A 219 11.05 -8.94 -15.14
N ASP A 220 10.69 -8.01 -14.26
CA ASP A 220 10.57 -8.31 -12.83
C ASP A 220 9.33 -9.16 -12.56
N ILE A 221 8.23 -8.89 -13.28
CA ILE A 221 7.02 -9.72 -13.21
C ILE A 221 7.28 -11.12 -13.73
N ARG A 222 8.00 -11.28 -14.86
CA ARG A 222 8.40 -12.59 -15.36
C ARG A 222 9.22 -13.36 -14.33
N ALA A 223 10.29 -12.74 -13.84
CA ALA A 223 11.20 -13.37 -12.89
C ALA A 223 10.49 -13.80 -11.60
N LEU A 224 9.65 -12.92 -11.03
CA LEU A 224 8.89 -13.21 -9.81
C LEU A 224 7.87 -14.33 -10.03
N SER A 225 7.19 -14.36 -11.18
CA SER A 225 6.21 -15.38 -11.52
C SER A 225 6.86 -16.75 -11.72
N LEU A 226 8.05 -16.80 -12.37
CA LEU A 226 8.83 -18.01 -12.52
C LEU A 226 9.35 -18.52 -11.19
N ALA A 227 9.90 -17.64 -10.35
CA ALA A 227 10.36 -18.00 -9.01
C ALA A 227 9.22 -18.55 -8.15
N PHE A 228 8.02 -18.00 -8.28
CA PHE A 228 6.85 -18.53 -7.57
C PHE A 228 6.41 -19.89 -8.09
N LEU A 229 6.35 -20.09 -9.40
CA LEU A 229 6.04 -21.40 -10.00
C LEU A 229 7.03 -22.46 -9.55
N ASP A 230 8.32 -22.14 -9.57
CA ASP A 230 9.39 -23.04 -9.13
C ASP A 230 9.22 -23.43 -7.65
N ALA A 231 9.00 -22.46 -6.79
CA ALA A 231 8.84 -22.67 -5.36
C ALA A 231 7.64 -23.58 -4.99
N VAL A 232 6.53 -23.51 -5.76
CA VAL A 232 5.29 -24.23 -5.41
C VAL A 232 5.07 -25.51 -6.22
N LYS A 233 5.67 -25.64 -7.41
CA LYS A 233 5.44 -26.72 -8.37
C LYS A 233 6.69 -27.12 -9.17
N GLY A 234 7.86 -26.67 -8.79
CA GLY A 234 9.11 -26.91 -9.53
C GLY A 234 9.45 -28.40 -9.70
N ASP A 235 8.99 -29.25 -8.78
CA ASP A 235 9.18 -30.71 -8.86
C ASP A 235 8.29 -31.39 -9.92
N GLU A 236 7.30 -30.68 -10.48
CA GLU A 236 6.45 -31.24 -11.54
C GLU A 236 7.14 -31.12 -12.90
N PRO A 237 7.34 -32.22 -13.65
CA PRO A 237 8.11 -32.20 -14.89
C PRO A 237 7.63 -31.24 -15.97
N GLU A 238 6.33 -30.98 -16.00
CA GLU A 238 5.74 -29.99 -16.93
C GLU A 238 6.08 -28.54 -16.54
N ILE A 239 6.16 -28.24 -15.25
CA ILE A 239 6.54 -26.92 -14.75
C ILE A 239 8.03 -26.71 -14.92
N GLU A 240 8.84 -27.68 -14.53
CA GLU A 240 10.29 -27.67 -14.77
C GLU A 240 10.61 -27.41 -16.25
N LYS A 241 9.98 -28.16 -17.16
CA LYS A 241 10.14 -27.93 -18.59
C LYS A 241 9.71 -26.55 -19.04
N PHE A 242 8.61 -26.02 -18.50
CA PHE A 242 8.14 -24.66 -18.80
C PHE A 242 9.17 -23.61 -18.37
N ILE A 243 9.68 -23.70 -17.14
CA ILE A 243 10.65 -22.75 -16.59
C ILE A 243 11.95 -22.71 -17.42
N TYR A 244 12.45 -23.86 -17.87
CA TYR A 244 13.69 -23.91 -18.65
C TYR A 244 13.54 -23.54 -20.14
N HIS A 245 12.32 -23.38 -20.66
CA HIS A 245 12.09 -23.09 -22.08
C HIS A 245 11.54 -21.68 -22.34
N ILE A 246 11.35 -20.86 -21.29
CA ILE A 246 10.89 -19.48 -21.39
C ILE A 246 12.07 -18.48 -21.35
#